data_e940f0e88fd7eb59b88d5a0e564f555d
#
_entry.id   e940f0e88fd7eb59b88d5a0e564f555d
#
_cell.length_a   1.000
_cell.length_b   1.000
_cell.length_c   1.000
_cell.angle_alpha   90.00
_cell.angle_beta   90.00
_cell.angle_gamma   90.00
#
_symmetry.space_group_name_H-M   'P 1'
#
loop_
_entity.id
_entity.type
_entity.pdbx_description
1 polymer ?
#
loop_
_entity_poly.entity_id
_entity_poly.type
_entity_poly.pdbx_seq_one_letter_code
_entity_poly.pdbx_strand_id
1 'polypeptide(L)'
;MTIAKPDETIVKEIEEQRPPFPAGLLSRQEKDRIIERCIRALYRWYTVRSQESRNWHPDSSFNWRALRTDHSPELNTVIEGFFAIEQYVPDYTSKATHMMRKSYGRSQYQLRWGAEEEKHADLWLNTLLFLRFRTPEWIEDYMDFLRNGEWQLPWDDALHLTFYTVIQERATQLNYLNLELIAMGKSDKPGFTNSADPVLVKAAKTIARDEAAHFNFFLELARLYLYYYPAQALEALVEVIKHFGMPAMHLLPEESRFAEALYQGAIYGPRQYTRDVLQMALKNLGIPNRKAIDEGIKRSRQVPDPDGNMRDTVIVDALDYHAVETAVMRLFDRVRKHEEKIGLTEIDPTYFVPSGITIEG
;
A
#
# COMPACT_ATOMS: atom_id res chain seq x y z
N MET A 1 19.57 35.52 -14.05
CA MET A 1 20.06 34.44 -13.18
C MET A 1 20.68 33.39 -14.08
N THR A 2 21.93 33.04 -13.89
CA THR A 2 22.57 31.95 -14.64
C THR A 2 22.07 30.65 -14.01
N ILE A 3 21.33 29.87 -14.77
CA ILE A 3 20.91 28.53 -14.32
C ILE A 3 22.18 27.73 -14.08
N ALA A 4 22.36 27.24 -12.87
CA ALA A 4 23.49 26.35 -12.54
C ALA A 4 23.43 25.13 -13.47
N LYS A 5 24.54 24.83 -14.15
CA LYS A 5 24.61 23.60 -14.95
C LYS A 5 24.54 22.41 -13.98
N PRO A 6 23.82 21.33 -14.36
CA PRO A 6 23.83 20.10 -13.58
C PRO A 6 25.26 19.61 -13.38
N ASP A 7 25.54 19.01 -12.23
CA ASP A 7 26.79 18.30 -12.03
C ASP A 7 26.83 17.11 -13.02
N GLU A 8 27.74 17.21 -14.00
CA GLU A 8 27.86 16.23 -15.10
C GLU A 8 28.13 14.82 -14.59
N THR A 9 28.79 14.68 -13.43
CA THR A 9 29.02 13.39 -12.79
C THR A 9 27.72 12.75 -12.32
N ILE A 10 26.82 13.54 -11.72
CA ILE A 10 25.52 13.04 -11.25
C ILE A 10 24.62 12.70 -12.42
N VAL A 11 24.57 13.57 -13.44
CA VAL A 11 23.77 13.29 -14.64
C VAL A 11 24.25 11.99 -15.29
N LYS A 12 25.55 11.80 -15.38
CA LYS A 12 26.14 10.56 -15.92
C LYS A 12 25.82 9.34 -15.05
N GLU A 13 25.99 9.43 -13.71
CA GLU A 13 25.62 8.34 -12.78
C GLU A 13 24.13 7.98 -12.92
N ILE A 14 23.25 8.97 -13.02
CA ILE A 14 21.81 8.73 -13.20
C ILE A 14 21.53 8.11 -14.58
N GLU A 15 22.21 8.53 -15.61
CA GLU A 15 22.03 8.02 -16.97
C GLU A 15 22.59 6.60 -17.12
N GLU A 16 23.75 6.29 -16.54
CA GLU A 16 24.35 4.96 -16.56
C GLU A 16 23.50 3.93 -15.78
N GLN A 17 22.76 4.35 -14.78
CA GLN A 17 21.87 3.50 -13.99
C GLN A 17 20.46 3.40 -14.52
N ARG A 18 20.11 4.14 -15.57
CA ARG A 18 18.84 3.94 -16.26
C ARG A 18 18.81 2.54 -16.89
N PRO A 19 17.65 1.87 -16.87
CA PRO A 19 17.52 0.62 -17.61
C PRO A 19 18.05 0.83 -19.03
N PRO A 20 18.82 -0.12 -19.56
CA PRO A 20 19.46 0.03 -20.87
C PRO A 20 18.48 0.21 -22.00
N PHE A 21 17.21 0.14 -21.71
CA PHE A 21 16.13 0.21 -22.65
C PHE A 21 15.26 1.45 -22.42
N PRO A 22 14.49 1.84 -23.39
CA PRO A 22 14.08 3.16 -23.84
C PRO A 22 13.43 4.07 -22.81
N ALA A 23 13.21 3.64 -21.56
CA ALA A 23 12.67 4.52 -20.53
C ALA A 23 13.48 5.83 -20.38
N GLY A 24 14.80 5.78 -20.58
CA GLY A 24 15.66 6.95 -20.56
C GLY A 24 15.53 7.88 -21.77
N LEU A 25 15.09 7.33 -22.90
CA LEU A 25 14.95 8.06 -24.17
C LEU A 25 13.55 8.67 -24.36
N LEU A 26 12.57 8.20 -23.58
CA LEU A 26 11.21 8.69 -23.67
C LEU A 26 11.06 10.08 -23.08
N SER A 27 10.28 10.92 -23.75
CA SER A 27 9.83 12.19 -23.21
C SER A 27 8.96 11.97 -21.97
N ARG A 28 8.85 12.99 -21.11
CA ARG A 28 7.94 12.96 -19.95
C ARG A 28 6.52 12.59 -20.35
N GLN A 29 6.01 13.18 -21.43
CA GLN A 29 4.64 12.93 -21.90
C GLN A 29 4.43 11.47 -22.31
N GLU A 30 5.41 10.83 -22.93
CA GLU A 30 5.35 9.42 -23.31
C GLU A 30 5.36 8.51 -22.08
N LYS A 31 6.25 8.78 -21.11
CA LYS A 31 6.31 8.06 -19.84
C LYS A 31 4.97 8.13 -19.11
N ASP A 32 4.41 9.34 -18.97
CA ASP A 32 3.14 9.55 -18.28
C ASP A 32 2.00 8.81 -18.98
N ARG A 33 1.94 8.82 -20.32
CA ARG A 33 0.95 8.06 -21.09
C ARG A 33 1.05 6.56 -20.87
N ILE A 34 2.27 6.02 -20.86
CA ILE A 34 2.50 4.59 -20.62
C ILE A 34 2.06 4.21 -19.21
N ILE A 35 2.47 4.99 -18.20
CA ILE A 35 2.10 4.78 -16.81
C ILE A 35 0.57 4.78 -16.66
N GLU A 36 -0.11 5.82 -17.14
CA GLU A 36 -1.58 5.93 -17.05
C GLU A 36 -2.30 4.78 -17.74
N ARG A 37 -1.78 4.32 -18.85
CA ARG A 37 -2.32 3.18 -19.59
C ARG A 37 -2.18 1.88 -18.81
N CYS A 38 -1.01 1.63 -18.22
CA CYS A 38 -0.76 0.48 -17.36
C CYS A 38 -1.64 0.50 -16.13
N ILE A 39 -1.80 1.65 -15.48
CA ILE A 39 -2.63 1.81 -14.29
C ILE A 39 -4.10 1.50 -14.60
N ARG A 40 -4.62 2.01 -15.72
CA ARG A 40 -5.99 1.75 -16.16
C ARG A 40 -6.25 0.26 -16.41
N ALA A 41 -5.33 -0.41 -17.08
CA ALA A 41 -5.46 -1.84 -17.34
C ALA A 41 -5.28 -2.67 -16.08
N LEU A 42 -4.35 -2.28 -15.19
CA LEU A 42 -4.16 -2.90 -13.88
C LEU A 42 -5.43 -2.77 -13.03
N TYR A 43 -6.07 -1.59 -12.99
CA TYR A 43 -7.33 -1.38 -12.32
C TYR A 43 -8.43 -2.32 -12.85
N ARG A 44 -8.58 -2.44 -14.18
CA ARG A 44 -9.60 -3.31 -14.78
C ARG A 44 -9.34 -4.78 -14.42
N TRP A 45 -8.10 -5.22 -14.50
CA TRP A 45 -7.71 -6.56 -14.08
C TRP A 45 -7.97 -6.78 -12.58
N TYR A 46 -7.62 -5.80 -11.75
CA TYR A 46 -7.86 -5.85 -10.31
C TYR A 46 -9.36 -6.00 -10.00
N THR A 47 -10.22 -5.21 -10.65
CA THR A 47 -11.67 -5.25 -10.42
C THR A 47 -12.26 -6.62 -10.73
N VAL A 48 -11.86 -7.24 -11.85
CA VAL A 48 -12.30 -8.60 -12.17
C VAL A 48 -11.91 -9.58 -11.08
N ARG A 49 -10.65 -9.55 -10.63
CA ARG A 49 -10.16 -10.44 -9.57
C ARG A 49 -10.82 -10.19 -8.22
N SER A 50 -11.13 -8.95 -7.91
CA SER A 50 -11.88 -8.57 -6.71
C SER A 50 -13.27 -9.20 -6.72
N GLN A 51 -13.99 -9.06 -7.81
CA GLN A 51 -15.34 -9.60 -7.96
C GLN A 51 -15.39 -11.13 -7.98
N GLU A 52 -14.43 -11.79 -8.64
CA GLU A 52 -14.41 -13.24 -8.76
C GLU A 52 -13.95 -13.96 -7.47
N SER A 53 -13.02 -13.40 -6.72
CA SER A 53 -12.35 -14.15 -5.66
C SER A 53 -12.38 -13.49 -4.27
N ARG A 54 -12.75 -12.21 -4.16
CA ARG A 54 -12.80 -11.46 -2.91
C ARG A 54 -14.14 -10.78 -2.65
N ASN A 55 -15.19 -11.28 -3.28
CA ASN A 55 -16.56 -10.78 -3.08
C ASN A 55 -17.18 -11.47 -1.85
N TRP A 56 -17.03 -10.85 -0.69
CA TRP A 56 -17.61 -11.29 0.58
C TRP A 56 -18.44 -10.15 1.21
N HIS A 57 -19.33 -10.51 2.12
CA HIS A 57 -20.21 -9.57 2.81
C HIS A 57 -20.06 -9.69 4.33
N PRO A 58 -19.88 -8.60 5.09
CA PRO A 58 -19.62 -8.65 6.53
C PRO A 58 -20.72 -9.37 7.32
N ASP A 59 -22.00 -9.20 6.97
CA ASP A 59 -23.10 -9.81 7.72
C ASP A 59 -23.29 -11.29 7.40
N SER A 60 -23.18 -11.68 6.14
CA SER A 60 -23.62 -13.00 5.67
C SER A 60 -22.48 -14.01 5.45
N SER A 61 -21.25 -13.55 5.31
CA SER A 61 -20.12 -14.44 5.04
C SER A 61 -19.54 -15.10 6.27
N PHE A 62 -19.96 -14.70 7.47
CA PHE A 62 -19.41 -15.17 8.75
C PHE A 62 -20.50 -15.77 9.63
N ASN A 63 -20.17 -16.77 10.41
CA ASN A 63 -21.07 -17.34 11.42
C ASN A 63 -20.88 -16.61 12.76
N TRP A 64 -21.32 -15.36 12.82
CA TRP A 64 -21.15 -14.50 13.99
C TRP A 64 -21.67 -15.10 15.30
N ARG A 65 -22.72 -15.92 15.25
CA ARG A 65 -23.28 -16.59 16.45
C ARG A 65 -22.33 -17.61 17.09
N ALA A 66 -21.32 -18.06 16.35
CA ALA A 66 -20.31 -18.97 16.84
C ALA A 66 -19.04 -18.26 17.37
N LEU A 67 -19.00 -16.93 17.30
CA LEU A 67 -17.92 -16.14 17.86
C LEU A 67 -17.91 -16.28 19.38
N ARG A 68 -16.75 -16.57 19.96
CA ARG A 68 -16.57 -16.69 21.39
C ARG A 68 -16.69 -15.33 22.07
N THR A 69 -17.26 -15.31 23.28
CA THR A 69 -17.45 -14.09 24.10
C THR A 69 -16.52 -14.02 25.30
N ASP A 70 -15.65 -15.03 25.48
CA ASP A 70 -14.76 -15.18 26.63
C ASP A 70 -13.28 -14.96 26.28
N HIS A 71 -13.01 -14.13 25.28
CA HIS A 71 -11.66 -13.73 24.94
C HIS A 71 -11.02 -12.85 26.02
N SER A 72 -9.69 -12.86 26.06
CA SER A 72 -8.93 -12.04 27.02
C SER A 72 -9.14 -10.53 26.79
N PRO A 73 -8.93 -9.71 27.81
CA PRO A 73 -8.96 -8.26 27.67
C PRO A 73 -7.95 -7.72 26.63
N GLU A 74 -6.78 -8.37 26.51
CA GLU A 74 -5.74 -8.02 25.56
C GLU A 74 -6.20 -8.23 24.12
N LEU A 75 -6.80 -9.37 23.81
CA LEU A 75 -7.33 -9.63 22.47
C LEU A 75 -8.52 -8.73 22.16
N ASN A 76 -9.40 -8.49 23.13
CA ASN A 76 -10.51 -7.54 22.96
C ASN A 76 -10.00 -6.10 22.67
N THR A 77 -8.91 -5.67 23.33
CA THR A 77 -8.26 -4.39 23.05
C THR A 77 -7.72 -4.32 21.62
N VAL A 78 -7.13 -5.40 21.11
CA VAL A 78 -6.65 -5.46 19.73
C VAL A 78 -7.80 -5.33 18.74
N ILE A 79 -8.91 -6.03 18.96
CA ILE A 79 -10.08 -5.99 18.08
C ILE A 79 -10.74 -4.61 18.10
N GLU A 80 -10.88 -4.00 19.30
CA GLU A 80 -11.39 -2.65 19.46
C GLU A 80 -10.53 -1.60 18.74
N GLY A 81 -9.20 -1.75 18.80
CA GLY A 81 -8.28 -0.87 18.08
C GLY A 81 -8.37 -1.03 16.55
N PHE A 82 -8.49 -2.24 16.02
CA PHE A 82 -8.72 -2.44 14.60
C PHE A 82 -10.05 -1.84 14.14
N PHE A 83 -11.13 -2.06 14.91
CA PHE A 83 -12.40 -1.40 14.66
C PHE A 83 -12.24 0.13 14.57
N ALA A 84 -11.55 0.73 15.54
CA ALA A 84 -11.38 2.18 15.60
C ALA A 84 -10.62 2.74 14.38
N ILE A 85 -9.54 2.07 13.95
CA ILE A 85 -8.75 2.52 12.79
C ILE A 85 -9.59 2.47 11.50
N GLU A 86 -10.36 1.43 11.31
CA GLU A 86 -11.17 1.24 10.09
C GLU A 86 -12.34 2.26 10.00
N GLN A 87 -12.71 2.92 11.09
CA GLN A 87 -13.74 3.99 11.03
C GLN A 87 -13.30 5.23 10.23
N TYR A 88 -11.99 5.39 9.96
CA TYR A 88 -11.44 6.51 9.20
C TYR A 88 -11.38 6.26 7.67
N VAL A 89 -12.05 5.23 7.16
CA VAL A 89 -12.16 4.94 5.71
C VAL A 89 -12.61 6.15 4.87
N PRO A 90 -13.57 6.99 5.30
CA PRO A 90 -13.96 8.21 4.56
C PRO A 90 -12.78 9.15 4.35
N ASP A 91 -11.90 9.31 5.34
CA ASP A 91 -10.75 10.21 5.28
C ASP A 91 -9.68 9.65 4.34
N TYR A 92 -9.40 8.33 4.44
CA TYR A 92 -8.45 7.65 3.55
C TYR A 92 -8.88 7.76 2.10
N THR A 93 -10.17 7.56 1.84
CA THR A 93 -10.71 7.43 0.48
C THR A 93 -10.93 8.77 -0.19
N SER A 94 -11.53 9.75 0.50
CA SER A 94 -11.96 11.02 -0.11
C SER A 94 -10.79 11.84 -0.63
N LYS A 95 -9.77 12.06 0.20
CA LYS A 95 -8.58 12.82 -0.17
C LYS A 95 -7.78 12.13 -1.27
N ALA A 96 -7.56 10.81 -1.14
CA ALA A 96 -6.87 10.03 -2.15
C ALA A 96 -7.60 10.07 -3.49
N THR A 97 -8.92 9.92 -3.50
CA THR A 97 -9.74 10.01 -4.71
C THR A 97 -9.64 11.40 -5.35
N HIS A 98 -9.71 12.46 -4.55
CA HIS A 98 -9.58 13.83 -5.05
C HIS A 98 -8.20 14.09 -5.66
N MET A 99 -7.14 13.68 -4.98
CA MET A 99 -5.75 13.80 -5.44
C MET A 99 -5.54 13.05 -6.77
N MET A 100 -6.11 11.86 -6.90
CA MET A 100 -5.98 10.99 -8.07
C MET A 100 -6.97 11.30 -9.21
N ARG A 101 -7.81 12.32 -9.08
CA ARG A 101 -8.94 12.58 -10.01
C ARG A 101 -8.52 12.66 -11.47
N LYS A 102 -7.33 13.16 -11.78
CA LYS A 102 -6.83 13.30 -13.15
C LYS A 102 -6.34 11.98 -13.75
N SER A 103 -6.07 10.96 -12.94
CA SER A 103 -5.69 9.63 -13.38
C SER A 103 -6.91 8.71 -13.31
N TYR A 104 -7.45 8.35 -14.47
CA TYR A 104 -8.67 7.53 -14.53
C TYR A 104 -8.51 6.19 -13.76
N GLY A 105 -7.46 5.45 -14.04
CA GLY A 105 -7.24 4.14 -13.42
C GLY A 105 -7.03 4.23 -11.90
N ARG A 106 -6.32 5.26 -11.44
CA ARG A 106 -6.07 5.46 -10.00
C ARG A 106 -7.32 5.91 -9.27
N SER A 107 -8.04 6.90 -9.79
CA SER A 107 -9.26 7.39 -9.14
C SER A 107 -10.33 6.30 -9.03
N GLN A 108 -10.52 5.51 -10.08
CA GLN A 108 -11.46 4.38 -10.07
C GLN A 108 -10.99 3.28 -9.10
N TYR A 109 -9.69 3.03 -9.02
CA TYR A 109 -9.15 2.11 -8.03
C TYR A 109 -9.40 2.60 -6.60
N GLN A 110 -9.20 3.89 -6.30
CA GLN A 110 -9.44 4.44 -4.97
C GLN A 110 -10.90 4.26 -4.52
N LEU A 111 -11.86 4.43 -5.42
CA LEU A 111 -13.27 4.16 -5.13
C LEU A 111 -13.50 2.66 -4.84
N ARG A 112 -12.85 1.77 -5.60
CA ARG A 112 -12.96 0.33 -5.39
C ARG A 112 -12.28 -0.11 -4.11
N TRP A 113 -11.09 0.40 -3.84
CA TRP A 113 -10.33 0.17 -2.63
C TRP A 113 -11.12 0.65 -1.40
N GLY A 114 -11.65 1.87 -1.42
CA GLY A 114 -12.48 2.39 -0.32
C GLY A 114 -13.72 1.53 -0.03
N ALA A 115 -14.37 0.97 -1.07
CA ALA A 115 -15.48 0.04 -0.89
C ALA A 115 -15.05 -1.34 -0.35
N GLU A 116 -13.78 -1.72 -0.48
CA GLU A 116 -13.22 -2.92 0.16
C GLU A 116 -12.83 -2.64 1.61
N GLU A 117 -12.27 -1.45 1.91
CA GLU A 117 -11.96 -1.00 3.26
C GLU A 117 -13.22 -0.78 4.13
N GLU A 118 -14.31 -0.26 3.54
CA GLU A 118 -15.60 -0.16 4.23
C GLU A 118 -16.06 -1.52 4.79
N LYS A 119 -15.87 -2.59 4.02
CA LYS A 119 -16.22 -3.95 4.51
C LYS A 119 -15.35 -4.39 5.70
N HIS A 120 -14.10 -3.92 5.77
CA HIS A 120 -13.24 -4.19 6.92
C HIS A 120 -13.80 -3.49 8.17
N ALA A 121 -14.24 -2.23 8.04
CA ALA A 121 -14.89 -1.50 9.13
C ALA A 121 -16.14 -2.21 9.63
N ASP A 122 -17.03 -2.63 8.73
CA ASP A 122 -18.26 -3.34 9.07
C ASP A 122 -17.99 -4.73 9.66
N LEU A 123 -16.94 -5.42 9.19
CA LEU A 123 -16.53 -6.70 9.77
C LEU A 123 -16.11 -6.54 11.24
N TRP A 124 -15.32 -5.52 11.54
CA TRP A 124 -14.89 -5.27 12.92
C TRP A 124 -16.05 -4.75 13.79
N LEU A 125 -16.97 -3.97 13.24
CA LEU A 125 -18.21 -3.59 13.91
C LEU A 125 -19.01 -4.83 14.32
N ASN A 126 -19.25 -5.74 13.38
CA ASN A 126 -19.93 -7.01 13.68
C ASN A 126 -19.17 -7.85 14.72
N THR A 127 -17.84 -7.89 14.62
CA THR A 127 -17.01 -8.59 15.59
C THR A 127 -17.23 -8.03 17.00
N LEU A 128 -17.19 -6.72 17.21
CA LEU A 128 -17.43 -6.10 18.52
C LEU A 128 -18.84 -6.39 19.05
N LEU A 129 -19.86 -6.28 18.20
CA LEU A 129 -21.24 -6.55 18.58
C LEU A 129 -21.43 -8.00 19.06
N PHE A 130 -20.83 -8.96 18.38
CA PHE A 130 -20.98 -10.38 18.73
C PHE A 130 -20.02 -10.87 19.80
N LEU A 131 -18.89 -10.20 20.03
CA LEU A 131 -18.03 -10.44 21.20
C LEU A 131 -18.74 -10.12 22.53
N ARG A 132 -19.67 -9.18 22.51
CA ARG A 132 -20.41 -8.71 23.71
C ARG A 132 -19.51 -8.17 24.81
N PHE A 133 -18.29 -7.81 24.46
CA PHE A 133 -17.34 -7.18 25.37
C PHE A 133 -17.74 -5.73 25.70
N ARG A 134 -18.35 -5.06 24.73
CA ARG A 134 -18.97 -3.73 24.87
C ARG A 134 -20.46 -3.83 24.60
N THR A 135 -21.22 -2.88 25.15
CA THR A 135 -22.66 -2.78 24.83
C THR A 135 -22.85 -2.11 23.46
N PRO A 136 -23.98 -2.33 22.77
CA PRO A 136 -24.26 -1.63 21.52
C PRO A 136 -24.23 -0.11 21.68
N GLU A 137 -24.78 0.42 22.77
CA GLU A 137 -24.79 1.87 23.05
C GLU A 137 -23.37 2.42 23.20
N TRP A 138 -22.48 1.67 23.87
CA TRP A 138 -21.07 2.06 23.97
C TRP A 138 -20.39 2.10 22.60
N ILE A 139 -20.70 1.15 21.69
CA ILE A 139 -20.14 1.09 20.35
C ILE A 139 -20.61 2.29 19.52
N GLU A 140 -21.89 2.68 19.61
CA GLU A 140 -22.45 3.87 18.95
C GLU A 140 -21.77 5.15 19.45
N ASP A 141 -21.69 5.36 20.76
CA ASP A 141 -21.01 6.50 21.37
C ASP A 141 -19.52 6.57 20.96
N TYR A 142 -18.88 5.40 20.85
CA TYR A 142 -17.46 5.31 20.43
C TYR A 142 -17.28 5.65 18.96
N MET A 143 -18.19 5.21 18.07
CA MET A 143 -18.18 5.61 16.66
C MET A 143 -18.38 7.11 16.51
N ASP A 144 -19.30 7.70 17.25
CA ASP A 144 -19.52 9.15 17.24
C ASP A 144 -18.28 9.90 17.72
N PHE A 145 -17.62 9.42 18.77
CA PHE A 145 -16.35 9.98 19.23
C PHE A 145 -15.27 9.92 18.13
N LEU A 146 -15.07 8.78 17.49
CA LEU A 146 -14.06 8.60 16.45
C LEU A 146 -14.32 9.53 15.25
N ARG A 147 -15.57 9.70 14.84
CA ARG A 147 -15.96 10.57 13.72
C ARG A 147 -15.80 12.06 13.99
N ASN A 148 -15.60 12.47 15.23
CA ASN A 148 -15.22 13.86 15.55
C ASN A 148 -13.75 14.14 15.22
N GLY A 149 -12.90 13.12 15.09
CA GLY A 149 -11.56 13.21 14.56
C GLY A 149 -11.56 13.12 13.03
N GLU A 150 -10.56 13.72 12.40
CA GLU A 150 -10.30 13.57 10.95
C GLU A 150 -8.84 13.19 10.75
N TRP A 151 -8.62 12.05 10.10
CA TRP A 151 -7.25 11.69 9.74
C TRP A 151 -6.78 12.48 8.53
N GLN A 152 -5.59 13.07 8.65
CA GLN A 152 -4.97 13.83 7.58
C GLN A 152 -3.89 13.00 6.88
N LEU A 153 -3.99 12.90 5.54
CA LEU A 153 -2.93 12.35 4.72
C LEU A 153 -1.63 13.12 4.96
N PRO A 154 -0.49 12.43 5.22
CA PRO A 154 0.78 13.10 5.47
C PRO A 154 1.36 13.83 4.25
N TRP A 155 0.89 13.53 3.05
CA TRP A 155 1.38 14.09 1.78
C TRP A 155 0.25 14.48 0.85
N ASP A 156 0.49 15.52 0.05
CA ASP A 156 -0.48 16.08 -0.90
C ASP A 156 -0.20 15.67 -2.35
N ASP A 157 0.60 14.63 -2.57
CA ASP A 157 0.94 14.16 -3.91
C ASP A 157 0.81 12.64 -4.06
N ALA A 158 0.55 12.25 -5.30
CA ALA A 158 0.26 10.88 -5.68
C ALA A 158 1.46 9.92 -5.57
N LEU A 159 2.68 10.44 -5.67
CA LEU A 159 3.88 9.59 -5.64
C LEU A 159 4.20 9.16 -4.21
N HIS A 160 4.23 10.10 -3.26
CA HIS A 160 4.42 9.79 -1.84
C HIS A 160 3.29 8.87 -1.33
N LEU A 161 2.03 9.19 -1.68
CA LEU A 161 0.91 8.32 -1.30
C LEU A 161 1.09 6.89 -1.83
N THR A 162 1.60 6.71 -3.06
CA THR A 162 1.85 5.37 -3.60
C THR A 162 2.86 4.59 -2.76
N PHE A 163 3.97 5.20 -2.34
CA PHE A 163 4.95 4.52 -1.49
C PHE A 163 4.48 4.33 -0.06
N TYR A 164 3.72 5.29 0.47
CA TYR A 164 3.09 5.17 1.79
C TYR A 164 2.17 3.95 1.83
N THR A 165 1.27 3.84 0.86
CA THR A 165 0.32 2.71 0.81
C THR A 165 1.02 1.37 0.56
N VAL A 166 2.12 1.29 -0.18
CA VAL A 166 2.92 0.05 -0.26
C VAL A 166 3.36 -0.43 1.12
N ILE A 167 3.82 0.46 1.97
CA ILE A 167 4.30 0.10 3.32
C ILE A 167 3.12 -0.16 4.25
N GLN A 168 2.10 0.68 4.20
CA GLN A 168 0.90 0.59 5.04
C GLN A 168 0.11 -0.69 4.78
N GLU A 169 -0.21 -1.03 3.52
CA GLU A 169 -0.95 -2.25 3.18
C GLU A 169 -0.20 -3.52 3.58
N ARG A 170 1.13 -3.50 3.46
CA ARG A 170 1.94 -4.61 3.94
C ARG A 170 1.90 -4.72 5.47
N ALA A 171 1.91 -3.60 6.19
CA ALA A 171 1.81 -3.58 7.64
C ALA A 171 0.44 -4.10 8.11
N THR A 172 -0.64 -3.64 7.48
CA THR A 172 -2.01 -4.08 7.79
C THR A 172 -2.20 -5.56 7.48
N GLN A 173 -1.73 -6.02 6.32
CA GLN A 173 -1.72 -7.45 6.00
C GLN A 173 -1.03 -8.28 7.09
N LEU A 174 0.14 -7.84 7.56
CA LEU A 174 0.90 -8.55 8.60
C LEU A 174 0.13 -8.60 9.92
N ASN A 175 -0.51 -7.51 10.31
CA ASN A 175 -1.34 -7.46 11.51
C ASN A 175 -2.41 -8.56 11.48
N TYR A 176 -3.12 -8.68 10.39
CA TYR A 176 -4.18 -9.68 10.24
C TYR A 176 -3.64 -11.11 10.10
N LEU A 177 -2.49 -11.32 9.47
CA LEU A 177 -1.84 -12.64 9.45
C LEU A 177 -1.41 -13.08 10.87
N ASN A 178 -0.89 -12.16 11.67
CA ASN A 178 -0.51 -12.46 13.05
C ASN A 178 -1.74 -12.68 13.96
N LEU A 179 -2.81 -11.90 13.76
CA LEU A 179 -4.08 -12.13 14.42
C LEU A 179 -4.69 -13.50 14.03
N GLU A 180 -4.58 -13.90 12.76
CA GLU A 180 -5.01 -15.25 12.33
C GLU A 180 -4.28 -16.35 13.12
N LEU A 181 -2.96 -16.23 13.31
CA LEU A 181 -2.19 -17.19 14.10
C LEU A 181 -2.64 -17.24 15.57
N ILE A 182 -2.94 -16.09 16.17
CA ILE A 182 -3.50 -16.00 17.52
C ILE A 182 -4.86 -16.71 17.58
N ALA A 183 -5.75 -16.38 16.65
CA ALA A 183 -7.08 -16.97 16.56
C ALA A 183 -7.06 -18.48 16.22
N MET A 184 -5.97 -19.00 15.67
CA MET A 184 -5.72 -20.45 15.53
C MET A 184 -5.28 -21.10 16.84
N GLY A 185 -5.11 -20.36 17.94
CA GLY A 185 -4.56 -20.85 19.19
C GLY A 185 -3.06 -21.16 19.15
N LYS A 186 -2.31 -20.52 18.24
CA LYS A 186 -0.87 -20.73 18.05
C LYS A 186 0.00 -19.73 18.81
N SER A 187 -0.58 -18.86 19.61
CA SER A 187 0.16 -17.88 20.39
C SER A 187 0.62 -18.45 21.72
N ASP A 188 1.88 -18.21 22.08
CA ASP A 188 2.49 -18.47 23.38
C ASP A 188 2.53 -17.21 24.28
N LYS A 189 2.02 -16.09 23.80
CA LYS A 189 2.09 -14.81 24.49
C LYS A 189 1.05 -14.71 25.61
N PRO A 190 1.43 -14.21 26.79
CA PRO A 190 0.47 -13.94 27.88
C PRO A 190 -0.69 -13.09 27.35
N GLY A 191 -1.91 -13.41 27.77
CA GLY A 191 -3.13 -12.77 27.28
C GLY A 191 -3.63 -13.27 25.92
N PHE A 192 -2.87 -14.08 25.18
CA PHE A 192 -3.24 -14.55 23.84
C PHE A 192 -3.24 -16.08 23.68
N THR A 193 -2.95 -16.82 24.74
CA THR A 193 -2.81 -18.30 24.70
C THR A 193 -4.13 -19.04 24.51
N ASN A 194 -5.25 -18.52 25.03
CA ASN A 194 -6.58 -19.14 24.93
C ASN A 194 -7.47 -18.39 23.92
N SER A 195 -6.95 -18.14 22.73
CA SER A 195 -7.62 -17.29 21.74
C SER A 195 -8.18 -18.05 20.54
N ALA A 196 -8.18 -19.39 20.58
CA ALA A 196 -8.68 -20.20 19.47
C ALA A 196 -10.16 -19.89 19.17
N ASP A 197 -10.43 -19.36 17.95
CA ASP A 197 -11.76 -19.00 17.49
C ASP A 197 -11.84 -19.08 15.95
N PRO A 198 -12.60 -20.04 15.40
CA PRO A 198 -12.72 -20.22 13.96
C PRO A 198 -13.33 -19.02 13.22
N VAL A 199 -14.17 -18.21 13.89
CA VAL A 199 -14.78 -17.02 13.28
C VAL A 199 -13.73 -15.93 13.12
N LEU A 200 -12.92 -15.67 14.15
CA LEU A 200 -11.81 -14.74 14.10
C LEU A 200 -10.73 -15.19 13.10
N VAL A 201 -10.43 -16.49 13.01
CA VAL A 201 -9.53 -17.03 11.97
C VAL A 201 -10.04 -16.63 10.58
N LYS A 202 -11.34 -16.87 10.33
CA LYS A 202 -11.93 -16.54 9.04
C LYS A 202 -11.93 -15.05 8.78
N ALA A 203 -12.25 -14.23 9.78
CA ALA A 203 -12.27 -12.77 9.71
C ALA A 203 -10.87 -12.22 9.35
N ALA A 204 -9.87 -12.51 10.17
CA ALA A 204 -8.50 -12.05 9.96
C ALA A 204 -7.92 -12.51 8.61
N LYS A 205 -8.13 -13.77 8.25
CA LYS A 205 -7.69 -14.32 6.96
C LYS A 205 -8.36 -13.64 5.76
N THR A 206 -9.63 -13.27 5.88
CA THR A 206 -10.37 -12.61 4.81
C THR A 206 -9.81 -11.22 4.54
N ILE A 207 -9.62 -10.42 5.58
CA ILE A 207 -9.01 -9.09 5.44
C ILE A 207 -7.56 -9.22 4.97
N ALA A 208 -6.73 -10.07 5.58
CA ALA A 208 -5.34 -10.26 5.15
C ALA A 208 -5.19 -10.59 3.65
N ARG A 209 -6.18 -11.24 3.05
CA ARG A 209 -6.22 -11.51 1.59
C ARG A 209 -6.55 -10.26 0.78
N ASP A 210 -7.45 -9.41 1.26
CA ASP A 210 -7.78 -8.15 0.61
C ASP A 210 -6.56 -7.22 0.69
N GLU A 211 -5.93 -7.07 1.86
CA GLU A 211 -4.71 -6.29 2.06
C GLU A 211 -3.53 -6.76 1.18
N ALA A 212 -3.41 -8.08 0.96
CA ALA A 212 -2.43 -8.60 0.02
C ALA A 212 -2.69 -8.14 -1.42
N ALA A 213 -3.93 -8.00 -1.81
CA ALA A 213 -4.30 -7.52 -3.15
C ALA A 213 -4.10 -6.01 -3.27
N HIS A 214 -4.42 -5.24 -2.23
CA HIS A 214 -4.14 -3.81 -2.14
C HIS A 214 -2.64 -3.55 -2.24
N PHE A 215 -1.84 -4.21 -1.41
CA PHE A 215 -0.38 -4.16 -1.45
C PHE A 215 0.16 -4.42 -2.86
N ASN A 216 -0.29 -5.48 -3.53
CA ASN A 216 0.19 -5.81 -4.86
C ASN A 216 -0.18 -4.75 -5.90
N PHE A 217 -1.35 -4.13 -5.81
CA PHE A 217 -1.72 -3.03 -6.71
C PHE A 217 -0.77 -1.83 -6.56
N PHE A 218 -0.59 -1.35 -5.34
CA PHE A 218 0.30 -0.22 -5.07
C PHE A 218 1.77 -0.55 -5.37
N LEU A 219 2.20 -1.78 -5.13
CA LEU A 219 3.54 -2.24 -5.48
C LEU A 219 3.80 -2.17 -6.99
N GLU A 220 2.85 -2.57 -7.83
CA GLU A 220 2.98 -2.47 -9.29
C GLU A 220 3.04 -1.00 -9.74
N LEU A 221 2.26 -0.12 -9.11
CA LEU A 221 2.35 1.32 -9.35
C LEU A 221 3.73 1.87 -8.99
N ALA A 222 4.22 1.55 -7.80
CA ALA A 222 5.51 1.99 -7.31
C ALA A 222 6.66 1.52 -8.24
N ARG A 223 6.57 0.29 -8.75
CA ARG A 223 7.53 -0.24 -9.73
C ARG A 223 7.52 0.52 -11.05
N LEU A 224 6.34 0.93 -11.56
CA LEU A 224 6.25 1.77 -12.75
C LEU A 224 6.97 3.11 -12.54
N TYR A 225 6.79 3.74 -11.38
CA TYR A 225 7.48 4.98 -11.06
C TYR A 225 8.99 4.79 -10.87
N LEU A 226 9.42 3.72 -10.20
CA LEU A 226 10.85 3.38 -10.08
C LEU A 226 11.50 3.10 -11.44
N TYR A 227 10.75 2.56 -12.39
CA TYR A 227 11.25 2.27 -13.73
C TYR A 227 11.38 3.54 -14.58
N TYR A 228 10.35 4.39 -14.60
CA TYR A 228 10.31 5.57 -15.46
C TYR A 228 10.87 6.86 -14.83
N TYR A 229 10.80 6.96 -13.50
CA TYR A 229 11.21 8.14 -12.71
C TYR A 229 12.00 7.74 -11.48
N PRO A 230 13.12 7.02 -11.64
CA PRO A 230 13.80 6.37 -10.50
C PRO A 230 14.28 7.36 -9.42
N ALA A 231 14.82 8.52 -9.79
CA ALA A 231 15.30 9.48 -8.82
C ALA A 231 14.16 10.03 -7.96
N GLN A 232 13.09 10.50 -8.59
CA GLN A 232 11.93 11.05 -7.90
C GLN A 232 11.22 9.99 -7.04
N ALA A 233 11.13 8.76 -7.57
CA ALA A 233 10.53 7.64 -6.85
C ALA A 233 11.33 7.25 -5.61
N LEU A 234 12.67 7.22 -5.68
CA LEU A 234 13.53 6.95 -4.52
C LEU A 234 13.48 8.08 -3.50
N GLU A 235 13.46 9.34 -3.93
CA GLU A 235 13.29 10.49 -3.03
C GLU A 235 11.99 10.39 -2.24
N ALA A 236 10.87 10.14 -2.92
CA ALA A 236 9.57 9.97 -2.28
C ALA A 236 9.57 8.78 -1.31
N LEU A 237 10.15 7.64 -1.70
CA LEU A 237 10.26 6.48 -0.82
C LEU A 237 11.08 6.77 0.44
N VAL A 238 12.21 7.46 0.30
CA VAL A 238 13.05 7.86 1.43
C VAL A 238 12.29 8.76 2.40
N GLU A 239 11.57 9.72 1.88
CA GLU A 239 10.78 10.65 2.68
C GLU A 239 9.63 9.91 3.41
N VAL A 240 8.96 9.00 2.72
CA VAL A 240 7.95 8.14 3.34
C VAL A 240 8.55 7.28 4.46
N ILE A 241 9.70 6.65 4.25
CA ILE A 241 10.34 5.82 5.29
C ILE A 241 10.71 6.63 6.52
N LYS A 242 11.16 7.87 6.35
CA LYS A 242 11.51 8.77 7.48
C LYS A 242 10.31 9.17 8.33
N HIS A 243 9.17 9.35 7.71
CA HIS A 243 7.96 9.88 8.36
C HIS A 243 6.81 8.87 8.43
N PHE A 244 7.11 7.59 8.21
CA PHE A 244 6.08 6.57 8.22
C PHE A 244 5.46 6.40 9.61
N GLY A 245 4.13 6.44 9.65
CA GLY A 245 3.30 6.06 10.78
C GLY A 245 2.07 5.32 10.27
N MET A 246 1.52 4.43 11.09
CA MET A 246 0.23 3.80 10.78
C MET A 246 -0.88 4.85 10.83
N PRO A 247 -1.87 4.77 9.93
CA PRO A 247 -2.93 5.77 9.86
C PRO A 247 -3.77 5.79 11.15
N ALA A 248 -4.30 6.95 11.48
CA ALA A 248 -5.27 7.21 12.55
C ALA A 248 -4.84 6.81 13.99
N MET A 249 -3.67 6.22 14.21
CA MET A 249 -3.23 5.77 15.56
C MET A 249 -3.37 6.88 16.61
N HIS A 250 -2.90 8.09 16.31
CA HIS A 250 -2.92 9.24 17.22
C HIS A 250 -4.34 9.79 17.52
N LEU A 251 -5.36 9.31 16.80
CA LEU A 251 -6.76 9.68 17.02
C LEU A 251 -7.49 8.71 17.98
N LEU A 252 -6.86 7.58 18.30
CA LEU A 252 -7.44 6.62 19.23
C LEU A 252 -7.34 7.13 20.66
N PRO A 253 -8.42 7.09 21.46
CA PRO A 253 -8.38 7.55 22.84
C PRO A 253 -7.46 6.72 23.75
N GLU A 254 -7.24 5.45 23.44
CA GLU A 254 -6.36 4.53 24.16
C GLU A 254 -5.20 4.03 23.28
N GLU A 255 -4.60 4.91 22.46
CA GLU A 255 -3.51 4.57 21.53
C GLU A 255 -2.42 3.73 22.19
N SER A 256 -1.92 4.15 23.35
CA SER A 256 -0.83 3.47 24.06
C SER A 256 -1.22 2.04 24.46
N ARG A 257 -2.44 1.84 24.93
CA ARG A 257 -2.94 0.52 25.31
C ARG A 257 -3.08 -0.42 24.11
N PHE A 258 -3.59 0.11 23.00
CA PHE A 258 -3.67 -0.64 21.76
C PHE A 258 -2.28 -1.01 21.23
N ALA A 259 -1.36 -0.04 21.16
CA ALA A 259 0.02 -0.29 20.73
C ALA A 259 0.74 -1.31 21.62
N GLU A 260 0.53 -1.24 22.94
CA GLU A 260 1.07 -2.22 23.89
C GLU A 260 0.50 -3.63 23.65
N ALA A 261 -0.81 -3.75 23.44
CA ALA A 261 -1.46 -5.03 23.16
C ALA A 261 -0.94 -5.65 21.84
N LEU A 262 -0.76 -4.85 20.79
CA LEU A 262 -0.15 -5.31 19.53
C LEU A 262 1.28 -5.82 19.75
N TYR A 263 2.06 -5.12 20.55
CA TYR A 263 3.44 -5.50 20.85
C TYR A 263 3.50 -6.78 21.70
N GLN A 264 2.74 -6.86 22.76
CA GLN A 264 2.66 -8.04 23.66
C GLN A 264 2.18 -9.28 22.92
N GLY A 265 1.20 -9.15 22.05
CA GLY A 265 0.70 -10.23 21.19
C GLY A 265 1.67 -10.61 20.06
N ALA A 266 2.79 -9.90 19.91
CA ALA A 266 3.69 -10.01 18.76
C ALA A 266 2.96 -9.81 17.41
N ILE A 267 1.85 -9.07 17.41
CA ILE A 267 1.07 -8.75 16.22
C ILE A 267 1.83 -7.72 15.39
N TYR A 268 2.22 -6.61 16.03
CA TYR A 268 2.97 -5.53 15.39
C TYR A 268 3.89 -4.82 16.39
N GLY A 269 5.01 -4.33 15.89
CA GLY A 269 5.99 -3.59 16.67
C GLY A 269 7.23 -3.29 15.83
N PRO A 270 8.27 -2.67 16.40
CA PRO A 270 9.46 -2.24 15.64
C PRO A 270 10.16 -3.38 14.89
N ARG A 271 10.17 -4.59 15.46
CA ARG A 271 10.79 -5.77 14.83
C ARG A 271 9.99 -6.21 13.61
N GLN A 272 8.68 -6.34 13.72
CA GLN A 272 7.78 -6.71 12.63
C GLN A 272 7.83 -5.66 11.53
N TYR A 273 7.74 -4.38 11.88
CA TYR A 273 7.89 -3.29 10.92
C TYR A 273 9.19 -3.39 10.12
N THR A 274 10.33 -3.49 10.80
CA THR A 274 11.63 -3.48 10.12
C THR A 274 11.83 -4.70 9.24
N ARG A 275 11.56 -5.90 9.76
CA ARG A 275 11.88 -7.17 9.08
C ARG A 275 10.80 -7.60 8.10
N ASP A 276 9.53 -7.57 8.53
CA ASP A 276 8.46 -8.25 7.82
C ASP A 276 7.63 -7.29 6.95
N VAL A 277 7.73 -5.98 7.20
CA VAL A 277 7.09 -4.93 6.42
C VAL A 277 8.11 -4.22 5.54
N LEU A 278 8.97 -3.39 6.12
CA LEU A 278 9.86 -2.51 5.36
C LEU A 278 10.86 -3.30 4.50
N GLN A 279 11.58 -4.24 5.08
CA GLN A 279 12.57 -5.03 4.34
C GLN A 279 11.91 -5.84 3.21
N MET A 280 10.70 -6.35 3.44
CA MET A 280 9.95 -7.07 2.42
C MET A 280 9.47 -6.12 1.31
N ALA A 281 8.91 -4.96 1.66
CA ALA A 281 8.49 -3.95 0.68
C ALA A 281 9.67 -3.51 -0.19
N LEU A 282 10.81 -3.15 0.42
CA LEU A 282 12.03 -2.75 -0.29
C LEU A 282 12.52 -3.83 -1.25
N LYS A 283 12.59 -5.07 -0.80
CA LYS A 283 12.99 -6.20 -1.67
C LYS A 283 12.06 -6.36 -2.88
N ASN A 284 10.77 -6.22 -2.68
CA ASN A 284 9.79 -6.29 -3.76
C ASN A 284 9.86 -5.08 -4.72
N LEU A 285 10.37 -3.94 -4.26
CA LEU A 285 10.63 -2.76 -5.07
C LEU A 285 11.99 -2.80 -5.81
N GLY A 286 12.75 -3.89 -5.69
CA GLY A 286 14.07 -3.99 -6.30
C GLY A 286 15.19 -3.31 -5.50
N ILE A 287 14.96 -3.04 -4.21
CA ILE A 287 15.95 -2.46 -3.31
C ILE A 287 16.43 -3.58 -2.39
N PRO A 288 17.69 -4.03 -2.52
CA PRO A 288 18.14 -5.27 -1.88
C PRO A 288 18.16 -5.20 -0.35
N ASN A 289 18.39 -4.01 0.21
CA ASN A 289 18.39 -3.81 1.65
C ASN A 289 18.31 -2.31 2.01
N ARG A 290 17.96 -2.01 3.26
CA ARG A 290 17.89 -0.64 3.75
C ARG A 290 19.22 0.12 3.69
N LYS A 291 20.34 -0.59 3.86
CA LYS A 291 21.66 0.04 3.82
C LYS A 291 21.93 0.73 2.47
N ALA A 292 21.44 0.16 1.37
CA ALA A 292 21.54 0.78 0.05
C ALA A 292 20.84 2.16 0.01
N ILE A 293 19.67 2.28 0.63
CA ILE A 293 18.98 3.58 0.76
C ILE A 293 19.79 4.54 1.65
N ASP A 294 20.25 4.08 2.81
CA ASP A 294 21.02 4.91 3.74
C ASP A 294 22.33 5.41 3.08
N GLU A 295 22.97 4.60 2.26
CA GLU A 295 24.12 5.00 1.46
C GLU A 295 23.76 5.98 0.36
N GLY A 296 22.64 5.77 -0.34
CA GLY A 296 22.12 6.71 -1.33
C GLY A 296 21.81 8.07 -0.70
N ILE A 297 21.20 8.12 0.48
CA ILE A 297 20.94 9.36 1.21
C ILE A 297 22.26 10.09 1.54
N LYS A 298 23.29 9.38 2.02
CA LYS A 298 24.61 9.96 2.30
C LYS A 298 25.32 10.52 1.07
N ARG A 299 24.99 9.99 -0.10
CA ARG A 299 25.50 10.41 -1.41
C ARG A 299 24.58 11.40 -2.10
N SER A 300 23.48 11.83 -1.44
CA SER A 300 22.56 12.81 -2.00
C SER A 300 23.29 14.14 -2.30
N ARG A 301 22.91 14.80 -3.38
CA ARG A 301 23.54 15.99 -3.90
C ARG A 301 22.51 16.96 -4.45
N GLN A 302 22.92 18.23 -4.55
CA GLN A 302 22.11 19.25 -5.19
C GLN A 302 22.08 19.08 -6.72
N VAL A 303 20.92 18.92 -7.28
CA VAL A 303 20.68 18.84 -8.72
C VAL A 303 19.54 19.80 -9.12
N PRO A 304 19.56 20.36 -10.33
CA PRO A 304 18.43 21.14 -10.82
C PRO A 304 17.24 20.21 -11.12
N ASP A 305 16.06 20.61 -10.66
CA ASP A 305 14.82 20.02 -11.10
C ASP A 305 14.45 20.45 -12.53
N PRO A 306 13.35 19.93 -13.13
CA PRO A 306 12.91 20.31 -14.45
C PRO A 306 12.63 21.83 -14.61
N ASP A 307 12.33 22.52 -13.52
CA ASP A 307 12.04 23.95 -13.48
C ASP A 307 13.31 24.80 -13.21
N GLY A 308 14.46 24.13 -13.03
CA GLY A 308 15.76 24.75 -12.81
C GLY A 308 16.07 25.12 -11.36
N ASN A 309 15.24 24.71 -10.39
CA ASN A 309 15.51 24.91 -8.98
C ASN A 309 16.48 23.83 -8.46
N MET A 310 17.44 24.22 -7.64
CA MET A 310 18.36 23.25 -7.02
C MET A 310 17.69 22.53 -5.87
N ARG A 311 17.78 21.20 -5.87
CA ARG A 311 17.26 20.37 -4.78
C ARG A 311 18.16 19.17 -4.50
N ASP A 312 18.06 18.61 -3.30
CA ASP A 312 18.71 17.34 -2.96
C ASP A 312 18.11 16.19 -3.76
N THR A 313 18.94 15.25 -4.18
CA THR A 313 18.49 14.00 -4.80
C THR A 313 19.21 12.79 -4.24
N VAL A 314 18.53 11.65 -4.20
CA VAL A 314 19.08 10.37 -3.82
C VAL A 314 19.74 9.73 -5.05
N ILE A 315 20.97 9.22 -4.87
CA ILE A 315 21.66 8.49 -5.93
C ILE A 315 20.94 7.17 -6.21
N VAL A 316 20.80 6.86 -7.48
CA VAL A 316 19.93 5.78 -7.98
C VAL A 316 20.56 4.39 -7.87
N ASP A 317 21.82 4.26 -7.49
CA ASP A 317 22.54 3.00 -7.31
C ASP A 317 22.00 2.09 -6.18
N ALA A 318 21.04 2.60 -5.39
CA ALA A 318 20.32 1.78 -4.43
C ALA A 318 19.35 0.76 -5.07
N LEU A 319 19.03 0.93 -6.36
CA LEU A 319 17.99 0.20 -7.06
C LEU A 319 18.57 -0.88 -7.96
N ASP A 320 18.08 -2.10 -7.84
CA ASP A 320 18.31 -3.16 -8.83
C ASP A 320 17.36 -2.96 -10.03
N TYR A 321 17.82 -2.22 -11.03
CA TYR A 321 17.04 -1.92 -12.23
C TYR A 321 16.60 -3.15 -12.99
N HIS A 322 17.43 -4.19 -13.05
CA HIS A 322 17.05 -5.41 -13.75
C HIS A 322 15.88 -6.13 -13.07
N ALA A 323 15.86 -6.13 -11.73
CA ALA A 323 14.72 -6.67 -10.98
C ALA A 323 13.44 -5.85 -11.22
N VAL A 324 13.55 -4.52 -11.23
CA VAL A 324 12.41 -3.61 -11.52
C VAL A 324 11.92 -3.77 -12.95
N GLU A 325 12.82 -3.76 -13.92
CA GLU A 325 12.51 -3.99 -15.34
C GLU A 325 11.78 -5.31 -15.55
N THR A 326 12.31 -6.40 -14.99
CA THR A 326 11.68 -7.71 -15.07
C THR A 326 10.25 -7.69 -14.52
N ALA A 327 10.02 -7.00 -13.40
CA ALA A 327 8.69 -6.88 -12.80
C ALA A 327 7.75 -6.06 -13.70
N VAL A 328 8.22 -4.95 -14.25
CA VAL A 328 7.45 -4.07 -15.15
C VAL A 328 7.12 -4.80 -16.47
N MET A 329 8.06 -5.55 -17.04
CA MET A 329 7.79 -6.36 -18.24
C MET A 329 6.72 -7.45 -17.98
N ARG A 330 6.73 -8.07 -16.81
CA ARG A 330 5.67 -9.00 -16.40
C ARG A 330 4.30 -8.31 -16.24
N LEU A 331 4.30 -7.07 -15.74
CA LEU A 331 3.09 -6.26 -15.69
C LEU A 331 2.58 -5.98 -17.10
N PHE A 332 3.43 -5.54 -18.02
CA PHE A 332 3.05 -5.29 -19.41
C PHE A 332 2.48 -6.53 -20.09
N ASP A 333 3.10 -7.69 -19.90
CA ASP A 333 2.58 -8.95 -20.46
C ASP A 333 1.20 -9.31 -19.89
N ARG A 334 0.98 -9.07 -18.60
CA ARG A 334 -0.33 -9.27 -17.94
C ARG A 334 -1.38 -8.31 -18.46
N VAL A 335 -1.02 -7.03 -18.64
CA VAL A 335 -1.90 -6.00 -19.21
C VAL A 335 -2.28 -6.38 -20.65
N ARG A 336 -1.31 -6.73 -21.47
CA ARG A 336 -1.53 -7.17 -22.85
C ARG A 336 -2.52 -8.33 -22.92
N LYS A 337 -2.26 -9.40 -22.17
CA LYS A 337 -3.14 -10.58 -22.14
C LYS A 337 -4.57 -10.24 -21.68
N HIS A 338 -4.70 -9.29 -20.77
CA HIS A 338 -6.03 -8.82 -20.36
C HIS A 338 -6.74 -8.03 -21.45
N GLU A 339 -6.05 -7.11 -22.12
CA GLU A 339 -6.59 -6.31 -23.23
C GLU A 339 -6.99 -7.20 -24.42
N GLU A 340 -6.16 -8.19 -24.77
CA GLU A 340 -6.47 -9.20 -25.78
C GLU A 340 -7.73 -10.01 -25.41
N LYS A 341 -7.79 -10.50 -24.17
CA LYS A 341 -8.93 -11.31 -23.68
C LYS A 341 -10.26 -10.58 -23.76
N ILE A 342 -10.28 -9.26 -23.56
CA ILE A 342 -11.51 -8.45 -23.60
C ILE A 342 -11.74 -7.78 -24.97
N GLY A 343 -10.92 -8.08 -25.98
CA GLY A 343 -11.07 -7.61 -27.36
C GLY A 343 -10.69 -6.13 -27.57
N LEU A 344 -10.00 -5.47 -26.64
CA LEU A 344 -9.59 -4.06 -26.80
C LEU A 344 -8.61 -3.86 -27.93
N THR A 345 -7.72 -4.82 -28.16
CA THR A 345 -6.74 -4.79 -29.26
C THR A 345 -7.36 -4.89 -30.64
N GLU A 346 -8.56 -5.45 -30.76
CA GLU A 346 -9.33 -5.49 -32.01
C GLU A 346 -9.95 -4.13 -32.34
N ILE A 347 -10.34 -3.37 -31.30
CA ILE A 347 -10.98 -2.06 -31.46
C ILE A 347 -9.94 -0.97 -31.68
N ASP A 348 -8.86 -1.00 -30.89
CA ASP A 348 -7.77 -0.04 -30.93
C ASP A 348 -6.42 -0.74 -30.72
N PRO A 349 -5.73 -1.12 -31.81
CA PRO A 349 -4.42 -1.76 -31.72
C PRO A 349 -3.38 -0.90 -30.94
N THR A 350 -3.55 0.41 -30.94
CA THR A 350 -2.66 1.32 -30.21
C THR A 350 -2.91 1.35 -28.71
N TYR A 351 -3.99 0.74 -28.26
CA TYR A 351 -4.30 0.59 -26.84
C TYR A 351 -3.33 -0.35 -26.13
N PHE A 352 -2.74 -1.23 -26.89
CA PHE A 352 -1.72 -2.17 -26.44
C PHE A 352 -0.49 -1.46 -25.86
N VAL A 353 -0.04 -1.90 -24.70
CA VAL A 353 1.23 -1.44 -24.13
C VAL A 353 2.35 -2.27 -24.74
N PRO A 354 3.22 -1.73 -25.56
CA PRO A 354 4.28 -2.50 -26.20
C PRO A 354 5.18 -3.11 -25.11
N SER A 355 5.50 -4.38 -25.27
CA SER A 355 6.46 -5.10 -24.43
C SER A 355 7.91 -4.62 -24.63
N GLY A 356 8.13 -3.79 -25.58
CA GLY A 356 9.36 -3.11 -25.92
C GLY A 356 9.03 -1.97 -26.84
N ILE A 357 9.62 -0.81 -26.60
CA ILE A 357 9.50 0.30 -27.53
C ILE A 357 10.56 0.04 -28.59
N THR A 358 10.15 -0.43 -29.75
CA THR A 358 10.96 -0.33 -30.96
C THR A 358 10.98 1.13 -31.35
N ILE A 359 12.07 1.81 -31.10
CA ILE A 359 12.37 3.07 -31.75
C ILE A 359 12.74 2.68 -33.18
N GLU A 360 11.77 2.70 -34.09
CA GLU A 360 12.11 2.80 -35.48
C GLU A 360 12.71 4.20 -35.67
N GLY A 361 14.01 4.22 -36.01
CA GLY A 361 14.79 5.41 -36.25
C GLY A 361 14.35 6.19 -37.48
#